data_ed45017d6e1289e7ec7a1f2a61643ad5
#
_entry.id   ed45017d6e1289e7ec7a1f2a61643ad5
#
_cell.length_a   1.000
_cell.length_b   1.000
_cell.length_c   1.000
_cell.angle_alpha   90.00
_cell.angle_beta   90.00
_cell.angle_gamma   90.00
#
_symmetry.space_group_name_H-M   'P 1'
#
loop_
_entity.id
_entity.type
_entity.pdbx_description
1 polymer ?
#
loop_
_entity_poly.entity_id
_entity_poly.type
_entity_poly.pdbx_seq_one_letter_code
_entity_poly.pdbx_strand_id
1 'polypeptide(L)'
;MSDLSGAVQQAQTELSGVFSVVNATNPDVGHPDWLNIKTVWLVKAKLHTDLGETMKLFECRDAAMQCLENLRSNILMLGSEPLSSKIQFGATQIPIFAARLLAVDSYLAVTWSIYDRLANVLGRLMGVSDIVSNSNLAQNPKLVESLIAQAKGCYQGFGTNELLLKLYGESIYASYFLRNSFMHDGGMMGNVPILSGNSAASCFELSKENAERMNRNVAQRMSCSRLSSFREGDVIGQMKQCHDDLDKMFASLVRFVVGAFCSQVLSFGGKMGINPTATAVLG
;
A
#
# COMPACT_ATOMS: atom_id res chain seq x y z
N MET A 1 -12.63 7.41 7.46
CA MET A 1 -11.52 7.43 6.47
C MET A 1 -10.24 7.04 7.19
N SER A 2 -9.43 6.16 6.61
CA SER A 2 -8.12 5.83 7.17
C SER A 2 -7.18 7.05 7.05
N ASP A 3 -6.13 7.11 7.88
CA ASP A 3 -5.10 8.18 7.80
C ASP A 3 -4.44 8.22 6.41
N LEU A 4 -4.29 7.06 5.76
CA LEU A 4 -3.75 6.96 4.41
C LEU A 4 -4.69 7.57 3.36
N SER A 5 -6.00 7.33 3.42
CA SER A 5 -6.94 7.94 2.48
C SER A 5 -6.96 9.47 2.60
N GLY A 6 -6.86 10.00 3.82
CA GLY A 6 -6.71 11.43 4.06
C GLY A 6 -5.40 11.99 3.47
N ALA A 7 -4.29 11.28 3.63
CA ALA A 7 -3.01 11.68 3.04
C ALA A 7 -3.05 11.68 1.50
N VAL A 8 -3.69 10.71 0.87
CA VAL A 8 -3.86 10.64 -0.58
C VAL A 8 -4.74 11.78 -1.10
N GLN A 9 -5.84 12.09 -0.41
CA GLN A 9 -6.70 13.22 -0.77
C GLN A 9 -5.97 14.56 -0.66
N GLN A 10 -5.21 14.76 0.41
CA GLN A 10 -4.36 15.94 0.59
C GLN A 10 -3.33 16.03 -0.53
N ALA A 11 -2.63 14.94 -0.86
CA ALA A 11 -1.66 14.88 -1.93
C ALA A 11 -2.26 15.25 -3.29
N GLN A 12 -3.48 14.78 -3.58
CA GLN A 12 -4.20 15.14 -4.81
C GLN A 12 -4.47 16.65 -4.90
N THR A 13 -4.87 17.26 -3.79
CA THR A 13 -5.12 18.70 -3.70
C THR A 13 -3.83 19.50 -3.89
N GLU A 14 -2.76 19.16 -3.18
CA GLU A 14 -1.46 19.83 -3.26
C GLU A 14 -0.86 19.74 -4.66
N LEU A 15 -0.86 18.57 -5.27
CA LEU A 15 -0.37 18.37 -6.64
C LEU A 15 -1.20 19.15 -7.67
N SER A 16 -2.51 19.23 -7.51
CA SER A 16 -3.38 20.01 -8.38
C SER A 16 -3.04 21.50 -8.34
N GLY A 17 -2.76 22.04 -7.15
CA GLY A 17 -2.32 23.42 -6.98
C GLY A 17 -0.96 23.69 -7.65
N VAL A 18 0.00 22.79 -7.48
CA VAL A 18 1.33 22.91 -8.07
C VAL A 18 1.31 22.78 -9.59
N PHE A 19 0.49 21.90 -10.12
CA PHE A 19 0.37 21.74 -11.58
C PHE A 19 -0.20 22.97 -12.28
N SER A 20 -0.97 23.80 -11.60
CA SER A 20 -1.41 25.10 -12.14
C SER A 20 -0.22 26.06 -12.35
N VAL A 21 0.75 26.03 -11.45
CA VAL A 21 1.99 26.81 -11.55
C VAL A 21 2.88 26.31 -12.69
N VAL A 22 3.02 24.98 -12.83
CA VAL A 22 3.81 24.37 -13.92
C VAL A 22 3.24 24.71 -15.31
N ASN A 23 1.92 24.81 -15.43
CA ASN A 23 1.27 25.19 -16.68
C ASN A 23 1.63 26.62 -17.13
N ALA A 24 1.99 27.50 -16.21
CA ALA A 24 2.32 28.90 -16.49
C ALA A 24 3.83 29.13 -16.78
N THR A 25 4.67 28.07 -16.65
CA THR A 25 6.12 28.21 -16.86
C THR A 25 6.56 27.84 -18.27
N ASN A 26 7.56 28.56 -18.80
CA ASN A 26 8.15 28.26 -20.10
C ASN A 26 9.06 27.02 -20.02
N PRO A 27 8.92 26.03 -20.92
CA PRO A 27 9.66 24.77 -20.88
C PRO A 27 11.17 24.85 -21.16
N ASP A 28 11.70 25.99 -21.62
CA ASP A 28 13.07 26.08 -22.14
C ASP A 28 14.14 26.52 -21.13
N VAL A 29 13.81 26.62 -19.86
CA VAL A 29 14.76 27.02 -18.81
C VAL A 29 15.38 25.80 -18.14
N GLY A 30 16.70 25.67 -18.19
CA GLY A 30 17.47 24.51 -17.71
C GLY A 30 17.15 24.06 -16.29
N HIS A 31 16.58 22.89 -16.22
CA HIS A 31 16.17 22.22 -14.98
C HIS A 31 17.05 21.01 -14.71
N PRO A 32 17.16 20.57 -13.45
CA PRO A 32 17.57 19.22 -13.17
C PRO A 32 16.68 18.26 -13.98
N ASP A 33 17.28 17.24 -14.62
CA ASP A 33 16.58 16.35 -15.57
C ASP A 33 15.27 15.75 -15.05
N TRP A 34 15.16 15.51 -13.74
CA TRP A 34 13.96 14.96 -13.12
C TRP A 34 12.82 15.98 -12.88
N LEU A 35 13.15 17.29 -12.80
CA LEU A 35 12.20 18.41 -12.76
C LEU A 35 11.90 18.97 -14.15
N ASN A 36 12.33 18.31 -15.21
CA ASN A 36 12.04 18.72 -16.56
C ASN A 36 10.52 18.85 -16.73
N ILE A 37 10.06 20.03 -17.13
CA ILE A 37 8.63 20.37 -17.26
C ILE A 37 7.90 19.40 -18.16
N LYS A 38 8.54 18.89 -19.23
CA LYS A 38 7.95 17.85 -20.08
C LYS A 38 7.70 16.56 -19.30
N THR A 39 8.64 16.16 -18.44
CA THR A 39 8.49 14.97 -17.59
C THR A 39 7.38 15.18 -16.55
N VAL A 40 7.35 16.35 -15.91
CA VAL A 40 6.26 16.72 -14.97
C VAL A 40 4.91 16.74 -15.69
N TRP A 41 4.83 17.26 -16.92
CA TRP A 41 3.61 17.29 -17.71
C TRP A 41 3.11 15.88 -18.10
N LEU A 42 4.01 15.01 -18.55
CA LEU A 42 3.67 13.62 -18.88
C LEU A 42 3.23 12.84 -17.65
N VAL A 43 3.82 13.14 -16.50
CA VAL A 43 3.51 12.52 -15.21
C VAL A 43 2.20 13.05 -14.61
N LYS A 44 1.83 14.33 -14.86
CA LYS A 44 0.65 15.00 -14.29
C LYS A 44 -0.65 14.21 -14.50
N ALA A 45 -1.00 13.95 -15.74
CA ALA A 45 -2.26 13.25 -16.06
C ALA A 45 -2.29 11.86 -15.42
N LYS A 46 -1.16 11.17 -15.44
CA LYS A 46 -1.02 9.83 -14.87
C LYS A 46 -1.10 9.86 -13.33
N LEU A 47 -0.43 10.80 -12.66
CA LEU A 47 -0.51 10.96 -11.21
C LEU A 47 -1.93 11.26 -10.74
N HIS A 48 -2.60 12.18 -11.42
CA HIS A 48 -3.98 12.53 -11.07
C HIS A 48 -4.92 11.33 -11.22
N THR A 49 -4.77 10.57 -12.33
CA THR A 49 -5.55 9.35 -12.55
C THR A 49 -5.23 8.29 -11.48
N ASP A 50 -3.95 8.02 -11.23
CA ASP A 50 -3.53 6.99 -10.26
C ASP A 50 -4.01 7.32 -8.84
N LEU A 51 -3.98 8.59 -8.41
CA LEU A 51 -4.51 9.01 -7.11
C LEU A 51 -6.04 8.92 -7.05
N GLY A 52 -6.74 9.35 -8.09
CA GLY A 52 -8.21 9.23 -8.17
C GLY A 52 -8.67 7.78 -8.15
N GLU A 53 -8.01 6.89 -8.89
CA GLU A 53 -8.28 5.45 -8.85
C GLU A 53 -7.93 4.83 -7.49
N THR A 54 -6.88 5.31 -6.84
CA THR A 54 -6.54 4.87 -5.49
C THR A 54 -7.64 5.22 -4.48
N MET A 55 -8.26 6.40 -4.60
CA MET A 55 -9.39 6.78 -3.75
C MET A 55 -10.57 5.81 -3.87
N LYS A 56 -10.91 5.38 -5.11
CA LYS A 56 -11.96 4.36 -5.31
C LYS A 56 -11.60 3.01 -4.70
N LEU A 57 -10.32 2.64 -4.74
CA LEU A 57 -9.87 1.39 -4.12
C LEU A 57 -9.99 1.39 -2.60
N PHE A 58 -9.91 2.54 -1.91
CA PHE A 58 -10.18 2.60 -0.47
C PHE A 58 -11.63 2.23 -0.16
N GLU A 59 -12.60 2.72 -0.93
CA GLU A 59 -14.01 2.34 -0.78
C GLU A 59 -14.20 0.84 -1.01
N CYS A 60 -13.55 0.29 -2.04
CA CYS A 60 -13.57 -1.16 -2.30
C CYS A 60 -12.94 -1.97 -1.17
N ARG A 61 -11.82 -1.48 -0.57
CA ARG A 61 -11.16 -2.14 0.56
C ARG A 61 -12.06 -2.16 1.79
N ASP A 62 -12.67 -1.04 2.12
CA ASP A 62 -13.58 -0.93 3.25
C ASP A 62 -14.78 -1.88 3.07
N ALA A 63 -15.36 -1.94 1.86
CA ALA A 63 -16.42 -2.87 1.53
C ALA A 63 -15.96 -4.35 1.62
N ALA A 64 -14.77 -4.67 1.11
CA ALA A 64 -14.22 -6.02 1.18
C ALA A 64 -13.94 -6.46 2.63
N MET A 65 -13.44 -5.55 3.48
CA MET A 65 -13.24 -5.83 4.91
C MET A 65 -14.57 -6.05 5.62
N GLN A 66 -15.59 -5.22 5.34
CA GLN A 66 -16.92 -5.38 5.92
C GLN A 66 -17.55 -6.72 5.52
N CYS A 67 -17.40 -7.11 4.25
CA CYS A 67 -17.85 -8.43 3.77
C CYS A 67 -17.12 -9.57 4.50
N LEU A 68 -15.83 -9.46 4.70
CA LEU A 68 -15.01 -10.45 5.40
C LEU A 68 -15.41 -10.58 6.88
N GLU A 69 -15.63 -9.46 7.58
CA GLU A 69 -16.07 -9.47 8.98
C GLU A 69 -17.49 -10.03 9.13
N ASN A 70 -18.40 -9.69 8.23
CA ASN A 70 -19.76 -10.24 8.21
C ASN A 70 -19.74 -11.75 7.95
N LEU A 71 -18.98 -12.19 6.96
CA LEU A 71 -18.81 -13.61 6.65
C LEU A 71 -18.22 -14.35 7.85
N ARG A 72 -17.17 -13.81 8.46
CA ARG A 72 -16.55 -14.37 9.67
C ARG A 72 -17.58 -14.55 10.78
N SER A 73 -18.36 -13.53 11.07
CA SER A 73 -19.40 -13.58 12.10
C SER A 73 -20.41 -14.69 11.82
N ASN A 74 -20.88 -14.79 10.58
CA ASN A 74 -21.83 -15.83 10.16
C ASN A 74 -21.24 -17.25 10.28
N ILE A 75 -19.97 -17.41 9.88
CA ILE A 75 -19.29 -18.70 9.98
C ILE A 75 -19.08 -19.11 11.44
N LEU A 76 -18.64 -18.20 12.30
CA LEU A 76 -18.40 -18.50 13.72
C LEU A 76 -19.68 -18.97 14.44
N MET A 77 -20.87 -18.50 14.02
CA MET A 77 -22.14 -18.95 14.57
C MET A 77 -22.46 -20.41 14.25
N LEU A 78 -21.80 -21.02 13.26
CA LEU A 78 -21.99 -22.43 12.91
C LEU A 78 -21.21 -23.38 13.85
N GLY A 79 -20.37 -22.86 14.73
CA GLY A 79 -19.73 -23.62 15.80
C GLY A 79 -18.86 -24.77 15.29
N SER A 80 -19.26 -26.00 15.63
CA SER A 80 -18.49 -27.21 15.31
C SER A 80 -18.68 -27.74 13.89
N GLU A 81 -19.48 -27.08 13.04
CA GLU A 81 -19.69 -27.51 11.66
C GLU A 81 -18.34 -27.64 10.91
N PRO A 82 -18.17 -28.71 10.12
CA PRO A 82 -16.96 -28.92 9.33
C PRO A 82 -16.84 -27.87 8.22
N LEU A 83 -15.61 -27.57 7.79
CA LEU A 83 -15.35 -26.58 6.74
C LEU A 83 -15.92 -26.93 5.36
N SER A 84 -16.31 -28.18 5.15
CA SER A 84 -17.03 -28.64 3.95
C SER A 84 -18.52 -28.28 3.96
N SER A 85 -19.09 -27.91 5.12
CA SER A 85 -20.46 -27.45 5.22
C SER A 85 -20.71 -26.23 4.35
N LYS A 86 -21.87 -26.19 3.70
CA LYS A 86 -22.22 -25.13 2.77
C LYS A 86 -22.86 -23.95 3.50
N ILE A 87 -22.44 -22.75 3.10
CA ILE A 87 -23.03 -21.49 3.54
C ILE A 87 -23.51 -20.67 2.33
N GLN A 88 -24.44 -19.78 2.58
CA GLN A 88 -24.88 -18.82 1.57
C GLN A 88 -23.78 -17.77 1.36
N PHE A 89 -23.31 -17.63 0.11
CA PHE A 89 -22.36 -16.63 -0.31
C PHE A 89 -22.90 -15.90 -1.54
N GLY A 90 -23.46 -14.74 -1.35
CA GLY A 90 -24.26 -14.05 -2.37
C GLY A 90 -25.47 -14.90 -2.80
N ALA A 91 -25.63 -15.17 -4.08
CA ALA A 91 -26.70 -15.98 -4.64
C ALA A 91 -26.40 -17.51 -4.66
N THR A 92 -25.20 -17.92 -4.22
CA THR A 92 -24.69 -19.29 -4.36
C THR A 92 -24.40 -19.92 -2.99
N GLN A 93 -24.55 -21.23 -2.89
CA GLN A 93 -24.10 -21.99 -1.74
C GLN A 93 -22.74 -22.60 -2.02
N ILE A 94 -21.74 -22.25 -1.18
CA ILE A 94 -20.37 -22.76 -1.29
C ILE A 94 -19.86 -23.28 0.05
N PRO A 95 -18.87 -24.18 0.06
CA PRO A 95 -18.25 -24.63 1.31
C PRO A 95 -17.63 -23.48 2.09
N ILE A 96 -17.62 -23.58 3.43
CA ILE A 96 -17.04 -22.59 4.34
C ILE A 96 -15.58 -22.25 3.96
N PHE A 97 -14.77 -23.28 3.67
CA PHE A 97 -13.37 -23.04 3.29
C PHE A 97 -13.21 -22.19 2.02
N ALA A 98 -14.10 -22.39 1.03
CA ALA A 98 -14.08 -21.62 -0.22
C ALA A 98 -14.55 -20.18 0.00
N ALA A 99 -15.63 -19.98 0.76
CA ALA A 99 -16.12 -18.65 1.11
C ALA A 99 -15.07 -17.84 1.87
N ARG A 100 -14.41 -18.47 2.85
CA ARG A 100 -13.30 -17.88 3.61
C ARG A 100 -12.16 -17.42 2.69
N LEU A 101 -11.71 -18.31 1.82
CA LEU A 101 -10.60 -18.02 0.90
C LEU A 101 -10.95 -16.85 -0.02
N LEU A 102 -12.10 -16.87 -0.68
CA LEU A 102 -12.55 -15.80 -1.57
C LEU A 102 -12.64 -14.45 -0.88
N ALA A 103 -13.15 -14.40 0.35
CA ALA A 103 -13.28 -13.14 1.09
C ALA A 103 -11.91 -12.57 1.50
N VAL A 104 -11.00 -13.42 1.97
CA VAL A 104 -9.63 -13.01 2.33
C VAL A 104 -8.88 -12.55 1.09
N ASP A 105 -8.94 -13.31 0.00
CA ASP A 105 -8.28 -12.96 -1.27
C ASP A 105 -8.77 -11.62 -1.82
N SER A 106 -10.09 -11.38 -1.79
CA SER A 106 -10.68 -10.13 -2.26
C SER A 106 -10.14 -8.93 -1.49
N TYR A 107 -10.08 -9.03 -0.15
CA TYR A 107 -9.53 -7.98 0.69
C TYR A 107 -8.04 -7.74 0.43
N LEU A 108 -7.25 -8.82 0.37
CA LEU A 108 -5.81 -8.73 0.11
C LEU A 108 -5.50 -8.16 -1.27
N ALA A 109 -6.25 -8.57 -2.30
CA ALA A 109 -6.07 -8.08 -3.66
C ALA A 109 -6.30 -6.57 -3.77
N VAL A 110 -7.39 -6.06 -3.19
CA VAL A 110 -7.70 -4.63 -3.21
C VAL A 110 -6.67 -3.85 -2.39
N THR A 111 -6.33 -4.30 -1.18
CA THR A 111 -5.34 -3.65 -0.33
C THR A 111 -3.99 -3.56 -1.02
N TRP A 112 -3.54 -4.64 -1.65
CA TRP A 112 -2.28 -4.67 -2.37
C TRP A 112 -2.30 -3.74 -3.59
N SER A 113 -3.42 -3.65 -4.29
CA SER A 113 -3.58 -2.74 -5.43
C SER A 113 -3.44 -1.26 -5.02
N ILE A 114 -3.90 -0.88 -3.82
CA ILE A 114 -3.67 0.46 -3.24
C ILE A 114 -2.17 0.71 -3.08
N TYR A 115 -1.47 -0.22 -2.43
CA TYR A 115 -0.03 -0.06 -2.16
C TYR A 115 0.79 -0.02 -3.45
N ASP A 116 0.49 -0.85 -4.44
CA ASP A 116 1.18 -0.84 -5.74
C ASP A 116 0.98 0.48 -6.49
N ARG A 117 -0.23 1.04 -6.48
CA ARG A 117 -0.48 2.36 -7.08
C ARG A 117 0.27 3.46 -6.37
N LEU A 118 0.26 3.46 -5.03
CA LEU A 118 0.99 4.46 -4.25
C LEU A 118 2.50 4.34 -4.45
N ALA A 119 3.06 3.13 -4.50
CA ALA A 119 4.48 2.95 -4.80
C ALA A 119 4.85 3.52 -6.18
N ASN A 120 3.99 3.34 -7.18
CA ASN A 120 4.18 3.92 -8.50
C ASN A 120 4.13 5.46 -8.47
N VAL A 121 3.18 6.04 -7.75
CA VAL A 121 3.08 7.50 -7.57
C VAL A 121 4.35 8.04 -6.91
N LEU A 122 4.74 7.45 -5.78
CA LEU A 122 5.93 7.86 -5.04
C LEU A 122 7.21 7.71 -5.87
N GLY A 123 7.36 6.58 -6.59
CA GLY A 123 8.49 6.34 -7.46
C GLY A 123 8.64 7.42 -8.52
N ARG A 124 7.55 7.80 -9.18
CA ARG A 124 7.56 8.88 -10.19
C ARG A 124 7.91 10.23 -9.57
N LEU A 125 7.35 10.57 -8.41
CA LEU A 125 7.67 11.82 -7.72
C LEU A 125 9.15 11.85 -7.27
N MET A 126 9.75 10.70 -6.99
CA MET A 126 11.16 10.57 -6.65
C MET A 126 12.09 10.49 -7.88
N GLY A 127 11.57 10.64 -9.09
CA GLY A 127 12.37 10.62 -10.30
C GLY A 127 12.84 9.22 -10.72
N VAL A 128 12.19 8.16 -10.24
CA VAL A 128 12.50 6.78 -10.66
C VAL A 128 11.87 6.53 -12.02
N SER A 129 12.68 6.18 -13.01
CA SER A 129 12.23 5.94 -14.39
C SER A 129 11.40 4.68 -14.53
N ASP A 130 11.67 3.68 -13.70
CA ASP A 130 11.02 2.38 -13.77
C ASP A 130 9.84 2.28 -12.81
N ILE A 131 8.83 1.52 -13.22
CA ILE A 131 7.66 1.24 -12.39
C ILE A 131 8.11 0.48 -11.14
N VAL A 132 7.96 1.11 -9.98
CA VAL A 132 8.22 0.47 -8.71
C VAL A 132 6.95 -0.23 -8.25
N SER A 133 7.00 -1.54 -8.05
CA SER A 133 5.92 -2.30 -7.43
C SER A 133 6.30 -2.71 -6.01
N ASN A 134 5.32 -2.82 -5.14
CA ASN A 134 5.54 -3.31 -3.77
C ASN A 134 6.04 -4.75 -3.77
N SER A 135 5.61 -5.55 -4.73
CA SER A 135 6.12 -6.91 -4.91
C SER A 135 7.62 -6.92 -5.20
N ASN A 136 8.10 -6.01 -6.04
CA ASN A 136 9.52 -5.87 -6.32
C ASN A 136 10.28 -5.36 -5.08
N LEU A 137 9.75 -4.40 -4.36
CA LEU A 137 10.34 -3.90 -3.11
C LEU A 137 10.47 -5.00 -2.06
N ALA A 138 9.42 -5.80 -1.89
CA ALA A 138 9.44 -6.92 -0.95
C ALA A 138 10.43 -8.04 -1.31
N GLN A 139 10.61 -8.28 -2.61
CA GLN A 139 11.53 -9.34 -3.09
C GLN A 139 12.97 -8.88 -3.21
N ASN A 140 13.20 -7.59 -3.39
CA ASN A 140 14.53 -7.03 -3.65
C ASN A 140 14.84 -5.85 -2.73
N PRO A 141 15.43 -6.10 -1.55
CA PRO A 141 15.84 -5.04 -0.62
C PRO A 141 16.76 -3.98 -1.24
N LYS A 142 17.60 -4.36 -2.22
CA LYS A 142 18.49 -3.42 -2.92
C LYS A 142 17.72 -2.34 -3.71
N LEU A 143 16.49 -2.64 -4.11
CA LEU A 143 15.64 -1.65 -4.77
C LEU A 143 15.25 -0.53 -3.80
N VAL A 144 15.03 -0.83 -2.53
CA VAL A 144 14.79 0.18 -1.48
C VAL A 144 16.01 1.08 -1.31
N GLU A 145 17.22 0.52 -1.30
CA GLU A 145 18.46 1.30 -1.24
C GLU A 145 18.62 2.22 -2.45
N SER A 146 18.28 1.73 -3.65
CA SER A 146 18.29 2.53 -4.88
C SER A 146 17.28 3.69 -4.80
N LEU A 147 16.07 3.45 -4.30
CA LEU A 147 15.07 4.50 -4.09
C LEU A 147 15.54 5.56 -3.10
N ILE A 148 16.17 5.14 -2.01
CA ILE A 148 16.78 6.04 -1.01
C ILE A 148 17.85 6.91 -1.67
N ALA A 149 18.75 6.30 -2.44
CA ALA A 149 19.83 7.02 -3.11
C ALA A 149 19.29 8.05 -4.11
N GLN A 150 18.28 7.69 -4.90
CA GLN A 150 17.65 8.60 -5.86
C GLN A 150 16.89 9.71 -5.14
N ALA A 151 16.13 9.41 -4.10
CA ALA A 151 15.42 10.42 -3.33
C ALA A 151 16.37 11.42 -2.67
N LYS A 152 17.53 10.99 -2.17
CA LYS A 152 18.59 11.89 -1.67
C LYS A 152 19.15 12.81 -2.75
N GLY A 153 19.27 12.33 -3.98
CA GLY A 153 19.68 13.15 -5.12
C GLY A 153 18.63 14.19 -5.52
N CYS A 154 17.35 13.88 -5.34
CA CYS A 154 16.24 14.73 -5.73
C CYS A 154 15.81 15.74 -4.67
N TYR A 155 15.85 15.38 -3.39
CA TYR A 155 15.26 16.19 -2.31
C TYR A 155 16.27 16.53 -1.22
N GLN A 156 16.46 17.82 -0.96
CA GLN A 156 17.26 18.28 0.19
C GLN A 156 16.57 17.85 1.50
N GLY A 157 17.35 17.31 2.44
CA GLY A 157 16.85 16.87 3.73
C GLY A 157 16.16 15.49 3.72
N PHE A 158 16.16 14.76 2.60
CA PHE A 158 15.58 13.42 2.55
C PHE A 158 16.23 12.45 3.54
N GLY A 159 17.49 12.67 3.91
CA GLY A 159 18.21 11.83 4.87
C GLY A 159 17.51 11.63 6.20
N THR A 160 16.68 12.57 6.66
CA THR A 160 15.88 12.44 7.89
C THR A 160 14.74 11.44 7.74
N ASN A 161 14.31 11.15 6.50
CA ASN A 161 13.21 10.22 6.17
C ASN A 161 13.71 8.90 5.57
N GLU A 162 15.03 8.71 5.49
CA GLU A 162 15.63 7.45 5.03
C GLU A 162 15.15 6.27 5.89
N LEU A 163 15.07 6.47 7.20
CA LEU A 163 14.57 5.46 8.13
C LEU A 163 13.13 5.07 7.81
N LEU A 164 12.26 6.02 7.48
CA LEU A 164 10.86 5.75 7.14
C LEU A 164 10.75 4.89 5.87
N LEU A 165 11.50 5.20 4.82
CA LEU A 165 11.50 4.41 3.59
C LEU A 165 12.07 3.01 3.81
N LYS A 166 13.12 2.90 4.64
CA LYS A 166 13.70 1.62 5.03
C LYS A 166 12.71 0.77 5.84
N LEU A 167 12.05 1.37 6.83
CA LEU A 167 11.02 0.69 7.63
C LEU A 167 9.84 0.25 6.76
N TYR A 168 9.43 1.05 5.78
CA TYR A 168 8.43 0.67 4.81
C TYR A 168 8.86 -0.57 4.03
N GLY A 169 10.05 -0.59 3.46
CA GLY A 169 10.58 -1.73 2.72
C GLY A 169 10.64 -3.02 3.56
N GLU A 170 10.99 -2.89 4.85
CA GLU A 170 11.00 -4.00 5.81
C GLU A 170 9.58 -4.51 6.14
N SER A 171 8.62 -3.60 6.29
CA SER A 171 7.25 -3.94 6.70
C SER A 171 6.42 -4.54 5.59
N ILE A 172 6.67 -4.12 4.34
CA ILE A 172 5.89 -4.59 3.19
C ILE A 172 6.00 -6.10 3.01
N TYR A 173 7.10 -6.71 3.47
CA TYR A 173 7.31 -8.13 3.29
C TYR A 173 6.31 -9.01 4.05
N ALA A 174 5.88 -8.62 5.25
CA ALA A 174 4.87 -9.38 5.98
C ALA A 174 3.53 -9.38 5.25
N SER A 175 3.11 -8.22 4.72
CA SER A 175 1.90 -8.12 3.90
C SER A 175 2.04 -8.86 2.57
N TYR A 176 3.22 -8.79 1.93
CA TYR A 176 3.55 -9.55 0.73
C TYR A 176 3.46 -11.06 0.97
N PHE A 177 4.00 -11.53 2.08
CA PHE A 177 3.96 -12.94 2.45
C PHE A 177 2.51 -13.43 2.63
N LEU A 178 1.69 -12.68 3.37
CA LEU A 178 0.26 -12.99 3.54
C LEU A 178 -0.46 -13.04 2.18
N ARG A 179 -0.31 -11.99 1.39
CA ARG A 179 -0.95 -11.92 0.07
C ARG A 179 -0.56 -13.11 -0.81
N ASN A 180 0.71 -13.41 -0.92
CA ASN A 180 1.18 -14.50 -1.77
C ASN A 180 0.68 -15.85 -1.30
N SER A 181 0.73 -16.11 0.00
CA SER A 181 0.27 -17.38 0.56
C SER A 181 -1.23 -17.61 0.34
N PHE A 182 -2.06 -16.56 0.45
CA PHE A 182 -3.49 -16.69 0.18
C PHE A 182 -3.81 -16.72 -1.31
N MET A 183 -3.29 -15.78 -2.10
CA MET A 183 -3.68 -15.62 -3.51
C MET A 183 -3.04 -16.65 -4.46
N HIS A 184 -1.80 -17.06 -4.18
CA HIS A 184 -1.09 -17.98 -5.08
C HIS A 184 -1.03 -19.41 -4.56
N ASP A 185 -0.94 -19.57 -3.25
CA ASP A 185 -0.77 -20.88 -2.63
C ASP A 185 -2.07 -21.40 -1.99
N GLY A 186 -3.22 -20.73 -2.22
CA GLY A 186 -4.52 -21.14 -1.71
C GLY A 186 -4.61 -21.19 -0.19
N GLY A 187 -3.90 -20.29 0.51
CA GLY A 187 -3.82 -20.27 1.97
C GLY A 187 -2.84 -21.30 2.53
N MET A 188 -1.93 -21.80 1.70
CA MET A 188 -0.89 -22.76 2.09
C MET A 188 0.46 -22.06 2.33
N MET A 189 1.28 -22.68 3.14
CA MET A 189 2.67 -22.32 3.35
C MET A 189 3.52 -23.56 3.09
N GLY A 190 3.92 -23.73 1.83
CA GLY A 190 4.39 -25.02 1.35
C GLY A 190 3.26 -26.05 1.42
N ASN A 191 3.47 -27.15 2.14
CA ASN A 191 2.47 -28.22 2.28
C ASN A 191 1.59 -28.08 3.53
N VAL A 192 1.63 -26.95 4.24
CA VAL A 192 0.89 -26.75 5.49
C VAL A 192 -0.09 -25.59 5.34
N PRO A 193 -1.39 -25.78 5.63
CA PRO A 193 -2.33 -24.70 5.62
C PRO A 193 -1.97 -23.64 6.67
N ILE A 194 -2.06 -22.36 6.30
CA ILE A 194 -1.82 -21.24 7.24
C ILE A 194 -2.88 -21.26 8.34
N LEU A 195 -4.15 -21.42 7.92
CA LEU A 195 -5.27 -21.52 8.84
C LEU A 195 -5.47 -22.98 9.22
N SER A 196 -5.30 -23.28 10.49
CA SER A 196 -5.25 -24.64 11.03
C SER A 196 -6.61 -25.15 11.51
N GLY A 197 -7.62 -24.31 11.55
CA GLY A 197 -8.92 -24.69 12.07
C GLY A 197 -9.66 -25.71 11.17
N ASN A 198 -10.20 -26.76 11.76
CA ASN A 198 -10.96 -27.82 11.07
C ASN A 198 -12.47 -27.63 11.14
N SER A 199 -12.96 -26.65 11.89
CA SER A 199 -14.37 -26.33 12.09
C SER A 199 -14.64 -24.85 11.82
N ALA A 200 -15.92 -24.51 11.71
CA ALA A 200 -16.36 -23.12 11.55
C ALA A 200 -15.87 -22.22 12.68
N ALA A 201 -15.91 -22.66 13.93
CA ALA A 201 -15.47 -21.88 15.10
C ALA A 201 -13.98 -21.51 15.07
N SER A 202 -13.14 -22.33 14.48
CA SER A 202 -11.69 -22.13 14.45
C SER A 202 -11.12 -21.79 13.07
N CYS A 203 -11.98 -21.59 12.06
CA CYS A 203 -11.55 -21.51 10.67
C CYS A 203 -10.70 -20.27 10.33
N PHE A 204 -10.72 -19.24 11.18
CA PHE A 204 -9.88 -18.04 11.05
C PHE A 204 -8.73 -17.99 12.05
N GLU A 205 -8.47 -19.10 12.72
CA GLU A 205 -7.41 -19.16 13.72
C GLU A 205 -6.08 -19.60 13.11
N LEU A 206 -5.04 -18.92 13.54
CA LEU A 206 -3.64 -19.25 13.29
C LEU A 206 -3.12 -20.04 14.51
N SER A 207 -2.58 -21.23 14.30
CA SER A 207 -1.95 -21.98 15.38
C SER A 207 -0.62 -21.36 15.77
N LYS A 208 -0.16 -21.63 16.99
CA LYS A 208 1.15 -21.20 17.47
C LYS A 208 2.27 -21.66 16.53
N GLU A 209 2.22 -22.92 16.08
CA GLU A 209 3.23 -23.48 15.17
C GLU A 209 3.26 -22.73 13.82
N ASN A 210 2.09 -22.44 13.25
CA ASN A 210 2.00 -21.69 12.01
C ASN A 210 2.45 -20.25 12.17
N ALA A 211 2.11 -19.59 13.29
CA ALA A 211 2.60 -18.25 13.60
C ALA A 211 4.12 -18.21 13.69
N GLU A 212 4.74 -19.14 14.41
CA GLU A 212 6.19 -19.25 14.51
C GLU A 212 6.85 -19.54 13.16
N ARG A 213 6.22 -20.37 12.31
CA ARG A 213 6.70 -20.64 10.96
C ARG A 213 6.63 -19.41 10.06
N MET A 214 5.54 -18.66 10.11
CA MET A 214 5.40 -17.39 9.38
C MET A 214 6.47 -16.39 9.81
N ASN A 215 6.67 -16.23 11.11
CA ASN A 215 7.70 -15.34 11.66
C ASN A 215 9.12 -15.75 11.23
N ARG A 216 9.43 -17.05 11.20
CA ARG A 216 10.72 -17.53 10.70
C ARG A 216 10.91 -17.21 9.22
N ASN A 217 9.89 -17.40 8.38
CA ASN A 217 9.96 -17.08 6.96
C ASN A 217 10.15 -15.58 6.71
N VAL A 218 9.49 -14.74 7.50
CA VAL A 218 9.67 -13.29 7.44
C VAL A 218 11.09 -12.91 7.89
N ALA A 219 11.55 -13.42 9.02
CA ALA A 219 12.86 -13.12 9.60
C ALA A 219 14.03 -13.58 8.72
N GLN A 220 13.90 -14.71 8.00
CA GLN A 220 14.95 -15.20 7.09
C GLN A 220 15.22 -14.26 5.92
N ARG A 221 14.25 -13.46 5.52
CA ARG A 221 14.37 -12.54 4.38
C ARG A 221 14.58 -11.09 4.80
N MET A 222 14.29 -10.76 6.05
CA MET A 222 14.40 -9.41 6.57
C MET A 222 15.28 -9.38 7.81
N SER A 223 16.31 -8.56 7.79
CA SER A 223 17.22 -8.35 8.92
C SER A 223 16.59 -7.63 10.11
N CYS A 224 15.32 -7.21 10.01
CA CYS A 224 14.63 -6.45 11.05
C CYS A 224 13.14 -6.78 11.10
N SER A 225 12.70 -7.50 12.12
CA SER A 225 11.31 -7.97 12.32
C SER A 225 10.52 -7.08 13.30
N ARG A 226 10.63 -5.75 13.22
CA ARG A 226 9.99 -4.88 14.23
C ARG A 226 8.48 -4.73 14.11
N LEU A 227 7.86 -5.04 12.96
CA LEU A 227 6.50 -4.58 12.69
C LEU A 227 5.41 -5.64 12.60
N SER A 228 5.71 -6.92 12.50
CA SER A 228 4.64 -7.92 12.42
C SER A 228 5.12 -9.28 12.92
N SER A 229 5.04 -9.51 14.21
CA SER A 229 5.08 -10.87 14.72
C SER A 229 3.67 -11.45 14.64
N PHE A 230 3.48 -12.46 13.83
CA PHE A 230 2.27 -13.26 13.84
C PHE A 230 2.16 -14.03 15.17
N ARG A 231 0.95 -14.11 15.70
CA ARG A 231 0.65 -14.77 16.99
C ARG A 231 -0.44 -15.80 16.77
N GLU A 232 -0.51 -16.75 17.69
CA GLU A 232 -1.67 -17.64 17.79
C GLU A 232 -2.97 -16.83 17.91
N GLY A 233 -4.06 -17.31 17.28
CA GLY A 233 -5.38 -16.72 17.34
C GLY A 233 -5.85 -16.12 16.03
N ASP A 234 -6.68 -15.10 16.10
CA ASP A 234 -7.39 -14.53 14.96
C ASP A 234 -6.47 -13.91 13.89
N VAL A 235 -6.43 -14.52 12.72
CA VAL A 235 -5.63 -14.07 11.60
C VAL A 235 -6.16 -12.76 10.97
N ILE A 236 -7.47 -12.55 11.00
CA ILE A 236 -8.08 -11.34 10.39
C ILE A 236 -7.68 -10.10 11.18
N GLY A 237 -7.77 -10.17 12.50
CA GLY A 237 -7.32 -9.08 13.36
C GLY A 237 -5.84 -8.75 13.17
N GLN A 238 -4.99 -9.78 13.05
CA GLN A 238 -3.55 -9.61 12.81
C GLN A 238 -3.26 -9.03 11.42
N MET A 239 -3.98 -9.48 10.39
CA MET A 239 -3.88 -8.96 9.03
C MET A 239 -4.27 -7.48 8.99
N LYS A 240 -5.38 -7.12 9.64
CA LYS A 240 -5.82 -5.72 9.78
C LYS A 240 -4.78 -4.86 10.46
N GLN A 241 -4.22 -5.32 11.58
CA GLN A 241 -3.16 -4.60 12.29
C GLN A 241 -1.93 -4.37 11.41
N CYS A 242 -1.50 -5.39 10.67
CA CYS A 242 -0.37 -5.27 9.72
C CYS A 242 -0.64 -4.20 8.65
N HIS A 243 -1.86 -4.15 8.11
CA HIS A 243 -2.23 -3.16 7.11
C HIS A 243 -2.42 -1.77 7.71
N ASP A 244 -2.94 -1.63 8.93
CA ASP A 244 -3.04 -0.35 9.62
C ASP A 244 -1.65 0.26 9.88
N ASP A 245 -0.65 -0.55 10.20
CA ASP A 245 0.73 -0.09 10.39
C ASP A 245 1.37 0.33 9.05
N LEU A 246 1.15 -0.43 7.98
CA LEU A 246 1.57 -0.05 6.63
C LEU A 246 0.87 1.23 6.15
N ASP A 247 -0.42 1.38 6.40
CA ASP A 247 -1.18 2.58 6.04
C ASP A 247 -0.59 3.84 6.68
N LYS A 248 -0.23 3.79 7.96
CA LYS A 248 0.43 4.91 8.66
C LYS A 248 1.78 5.26 8.03
N MET A 249 2.56 4.25 7.66
CA MET A 249 3.86 4.45 7.01
C MET A 249 3.70 5.04 5.61
N PHE A 250 2.78 4.52 4.81
CA PHE A 250 2.46 5.07 3.51
C PHE A 250 1.94 6.51 3.59
N ALA A 251 1.05 6.79 4.55
CA ALA A 251 0.55 8.15 4.77
C ALA A 251 1.69 9.13 5.04
N SER A 252 2.64 8.74 5.88
CA SER A 252 3.82 9.56 6.18
C SER A 252 4.72 9.74 4.96
N LEU A 253 4.96 8.68 4.17
CA LEU A 253 5.74 8.76 2.93
C LEU A 253 5.05 9.64 1.88
N VAL A 254 3.75 9.49 1.68
CA VAL A 254 2.97 10.30 0.73
C VAL A 254 3.08 11.78 1.09
N ARG A 255 2.80 12.14 2.35
CA ARG A 255 2.90 13.54 2.80
C ARG A 255 4.30 14.12 2.61
N PHE A 256 5.33 13.34 2.95
CA PHE A 256 6.70 13.79 2.82
C PHE A 256 7.12 13.99 1.37
N VAL A 257 6.95 12.97 0.51
CA VAL A 257 7.41 13.01 -0.89
C VAL A 257 6.63 14.06 -1.68
N VAL A 258 5.31 14.12 -1.50
CA VAL A 258 4.47 15.13 -2.17
C VAL A 258 4.82 16.53 -1.69
N GLY A 259 4.96 16.75 -0.37
CA GLY A 259 5.35 18.04 0.18
C GLY A 259 6.73 18.50 -0.31
N ALA A 260 7.72 17.60 -0.37
CA ALA A 260 9.05 17.91 -0.90
C ALA A 260 9.00 18.25 -2.40
N PHE A 261 8.26 17.49 -3.19
CA PHE A 261 8.06 17.76 -4.62
C PHE A 261 7.37 19.11 -4.84
N CYS A 262 6.26 19.37 -4.16
CA CYS A 262 5.54 20.64 -4.26
C CYS A 262 6.39 21.83 -3.87
N SER A 263 7.15 21.72 -2.77
CA SER A 263 8.06 22.79 -2.30
C SER A 263 9.14 23.11 -3.32
N GLN A 264 9.69 22.12 -3.99
CA GLN A 264 10.71 22.35 -5.02
C GLN A 264 10.13 23.00 -6.28
N VAL A 265 8.96 22.56 -6.73
CA VAL A 265 8.28 23.17 -7.89
C VAL A 265 7.91 24.62 -7.59
N LEU A 266 7.39 24.92 -6.39
CA LEU A 266 7.04 26.28 -5.97
C LEU A 266 8.27 27.19 -5.83
N SER A 267 9.36 26.67 -5.23
CA SER A 267 10.64 27.38 -5.14
C SER A 267 11.18 27.75 -6.52
N PHE A 268 11.02 26.85 -7.46
CA PHE A 268 11.37 27.08 -8.86
C PHE A 268 10.47 28.15 -9.49
N GLY A 269 9.15 28.04 -9.37
CA GLY A 269 8.19 29.04 -9.85
C GLY A 269 8.47 30.44 -9.28
N GLY A 270 8.85 30.53 -7.99
CA GLY A 270 9.25 31.77 -7.34
C GLY A 270 10.49 32.42 -7.97
N LYS A 271 11.49 31.65 -8.37
CA LYS A 271 12.67 32.16 -9.10
C LYS A 271 12.34 32.68 -10.49
N MET A 272 11.24 32.20 -11.08
CA MET A 272 10.70 32.64 -12.38
C MET A 272 9.75 33.83 -12.24
N GLY A 273 9.53 34.39 -11.05
CA GLY A 273 8.60 35.50 -10.81
C GLY A 273 7.12 35.09 -10.84
N ILE A 274 6.80 33.80 -10.78
CA ILE A 274 5.42 33.30 -10.76
C ILE A 274 4.92 33.31 -9.32
N ASN A 275 3.90 34.11 -9.03
CA ASN A 275 3.28 34.14 -7.72
C ASN A 275 2.18 33.04 -7.65
N PRO A 276 2.38 31.97 -6.86
CA PRO A 276 1.41 30.86 -6.78
C PRO A 276 0.05 31.27 -6.23
N THR A 277 -0.03 32.35 -5.47
CA THR A 277 -1.29 32.86 -4.90
C THR A 277 -2.20 33.54 -5.94
N ALA A 278 -1.66 34.04 -7.03
CA ALA A 278 -2.46 34.67 -8.08
C ALA A 278 -3.18 33.66 -8.99
N THR A 279 -2.69 32.41 -9.06
CA THR A 279 -3.25 31.36 -9.93
C THR A 279 -4.35 30.54 -9.23
N ALA A 280 -4.38 30.51 -7.90
CA ALA A 280 -5.39 29.77 -7.14
C ALA A 280 -6.76 30.46 -7.09
N VAL A 281 -6.87 31.74 -7.53
CA VAL A 281 -8.12 32.54 -7.50
C VAL A 281 -8.89 32.47 -8.85
N LEU A 282 -8.31 31.86 -9.88
CA LEU A 282 -8.89 31.81 -11.23
C LEU A 282 -9.26 30.39 -11.70
N GLY A 283 -9.36 29.42 -10.79
CA GLY A 283 -9.75 28.04 -11.08
C GLY A 283 -11.11 27.67 -10.49
#